data_0c9456d94e5a17c4035161653fa12775
#
_entry.id   0c9456d94e5a17c4035161653fa12775
#
_cell.length_a   1.000
_cell.length_b   1.000
_cell.length_c   1.000
_cell.angle_alpha   90.00
_cell.angle_beta   90.00
_cell.angle_gamma   90.00
#
_symmetry.space_group_name_H-M   'P 1'
#
loop_
_entity.id
_entity.type
_entity.pdbx_description
1 polymer ?
#
loop_
_entity_poly.entity_id
_entity_poly.type
_entity_poly.pdbx_seq_one_letter_code
_entity_poly.pdbx_strand_id
1 'polypeptide(L)'
;NYGYLEKEPNGRYKLGPAINKLISVYDDSFNYKELIQSQLEEITRATNETASFFIRQRSNRICVLTSEPHKVIKHTVQIGTLKPINKGASGHILSAYHNLKIKNKDSILTNGYSMSFGERDKEIASVSVPLMSASNKILGALTITGHISNFNKKNSLKFLNILRLICRLSANAIIRVA
;
A
#
# COMPACT_ATOMS: atom_id res chain seq x y z
N ASN A 1 28.53 -2.77 -21.20
CA ASN A 1 27.10 -2.66 -21.47
C ASN A 1 26.39 -3.80 -20.76
N TYR A 2 25.69 -3.49 -19.66
CA TYR A 2 25.04 -4.51 -18.81
C TYR A 2 23.62 -4.87 -19.26
N GLY A 3 23.13 -4.29 -20.38
CA GLY A 3 21.80 -4.58 -20.94
C GLY A 3 20.61 -4.04 -20.14
N TYR A 4 20.82 -3.13 -19.17
CA TYR A 4 19.73 -2.48 -18.41
C TYR A 4 19.05 -1.36 -19.18
N LEU A 5 19.79 -0.72 -20.09
CA LEU A 5 19.28 0.33 -20.98
C LEU A 5 19.71 0.02 -22.43
N GLU A 6 18.78 0.22 -23.34
CA GLU A 6 19.01 0.14 -24.79
C GLU A 6 18.79 1.51 -25.42
N LYS A 7 19.71 1.93 -26.30
CA LYS A 7 19.58 3.18 -27.04
C LYS A 7 18.81 2.93 -28.33
N GLU A 8 17.76 3.67 -28.54
CA GLU A 8 16.96 3.64 -29.75
C GLU A 8 17.62 4.48 -30.88
N PRO A 9 17.28 4.25 -32.17
CA PRO A 9 17.82 5.03 -33.29
C PRO A 9 17.55 6.53 -33.18
N ASN A 10 16.46 6.94 -32.50
CA ASN A 10 16.11 8.35 -32.25
C ASN A 10 16.91 9.00 -31.11
N GLY A 11 17.91 8.29 -30.56
CA GLY A 11 18.76 8.75 -29.45
C GLY A 11 18.16 8.60 -28.06
N ARG A 12 16.91 8.16 -27.91
CA ARG A 12 16.26 7.89 -26.63
C ARG A 12 16.75 6.58 -26.02
N TYR A 13 16.56 6.44 -24.70
CA TYR A 13 16.83 5.19 -23.98
C TYR A 13 15.53 4.53 -23.55
N LYS A 14 15.46 3.22 -23.71
CA LYS A 14 14.41 2.36 -23.14
C LYS A 14 15.04 1.37 -22.17
N LEU A 15 14.20 0.75 -21.31
CA LEU A 15 14.65 -0.32 -20.44
C LEU A 15 15.02 -1.56 -21.28
N GLY A 16 16.20 -2.12 -21.02
CA GLY A 16 16.67 -3.34 -21.65
C GLY A 16 16.26 -4.60 -20.87
N PRO A 17 16.38 -5.80 -21.48
CA PRO A 17 15.92 -7.06 -20.92
C PRO A 17 16.61 -7.46 -19.59
N ALA A 18 17.82 -6.94 -19.33
CA ALA A 18 18.52 -7.20 -18.07
C ALA A 18 17.79 -6.66 -16.82
N ILE A 19 16.81 -5.77 -16.98
CA ILE A 19 15.92 -5.32 -15.90
C ILE A 19 15.19 -6.51 -15.27
N ASN A 20 14.81 -7.55 -16.04
CA ASN A 20 14.13 -8.73 -15.51
C ASN A 20 14.93 -9.43 -14.40
N LYS A 21 16.27 -9.40 -14.48
CA LYS A 21 17.12 -9.93 -13.41
C LYS A 21 16.98 -9.15 -12.10
N LEU A 22 16.87 -7.81 -12.18
CA LEU A 22 16.66 -6.99 -11.00
C LEU A 22 15.25 -7.21 -10.42
N ILE A 23 14.25 -7.39 -11.27
CA ILE A 23 12.88 -7.71 -10.85
C ILE A 23 12.85 -9.05 -10.13
N SER A 24 13.47 -10.10 -10.68
CA SER A 24 13.55 -11.42 -10.03
C SER A 24 14.21 -11.34 -8.65
N VAL A 25 15.36 -10.69 -8.53
CA VAL A 25 16.04 -10.52 -7.24
C VAL A 25 15.20 -9.72 -6.25
N TYR A 26 14.47 -8.71 -6.70
CA TYR A 26 13.56 -7.94 -5.86
C TYR A 26 12.37 -8.80 -5.40
N ASP A 27 11.76 -9.56 -6.31
CA ASP A 27 10.62 -10.44 -6.00
C ASP A 27 11.04 -11.55 -5.02
N ASP A 28 12.22 -12.16 -5.20
CA ASP A 28 12.79 -13.15 -4.28
C ASP A 28 13.04 -12.57 -2.87
N SER A 29 13.41 -11.29 -2.80
CA SER A 29 13.58 -10.59 -1.51
C SER A 29 12.27 -10.23 -0.82
N PHE A 30 11.14 -10.34 -1.53
CA PHE A 30 9.80 -10.01 -1.04
C PHE A 30 8.95 -11.28 -0.89
N ASN A 31 9.38 -12.16 0.03
CA ASN A 31 8.84 -13.52 0.25
C ASN A 31 7.33 -13.61 0.49
N TYR A 32 6.64 -12.48 0.80
CA TYR A 32 5.19 -12.45 1.06
C TYR A 32 4.41 -11.64 0.01
N LYS A 33 5.02 -11.37 -1.17
CA LYS A 33 4.39 -10.60 -2.24
C LYS A 33 3.07 -11.23 -2.72
N GLU A 34 3.09 -12.52 -3.02
CA GLU A 34 1.92 -13.26 -3.48
C GLU A 34 0.81 -13.31 -2.42
N LEU A 35 1.19 -13.50 -1.15
CA LEU A 35 0.25 -13.48 -0.04
C LEU A 35 -0.44 -12.12 0.08
N ILE A 36 0.32 -11.03 0.05
CA ILE A 36 -0.27 -9.68 0.13
C ILE A 36 -1.12 -9.39 -1.10
N GLN A 37 -0.70 -9.80 -2.30
CA GLN A 37 -1.47 -9.61 -3.52
C GLN A 37 -2.84 -10.30 -3.44
N SER A 38 -2.88 -11.56 -3.02
CA SER A 38 -4.14 -12.31 -2.84
C SER A 38 -5.07 -11.64 -1.82
N GLN A 39 -4.50 -11.07 -0.77
CA GLN A 39 -5.25 -10.33 0.25
C GLN A 39 -5.82 -9.01 -0.27
N LEU A 40 -5.06 -8.27 -1.07
CA LEU A 40 -5.56 -7.06 -1.72
C LEU A 40 -6.74 -7.39 -2.64
N GLU A 41 -6.70 -8.51 -3.35
CA GLU A 41 -7.80 -8.97 -4.20
C GLU A 41 -9.05 -9.33 -3.37
N GLU A 42 -8.86 -9.98 -2.22
CA GLU A 42 -9.96 -10.27 -1.28
C GLU A 42 -10.57 -8.99 -0.72
N ILE A 43 -9.73 -8.02 -0.27
CA ILE A 43 -10.20 -6.71 0.20
C ILE A 43 -11.00 -6.02 -0.91
N THR A 44 -10.48 -5.96 -2.12
CA THR A 44 -11.13 -5.32 -3.25
C THR A 44 -12.49 -5.97 -3.56
N ARG A 45 -12.56 -7.29 -3.54
CA ARG A 45 -13.81 -8.05 -3.74
C ARG A 45 -14.84 -7.76 -2.65
N ALA A 46 -14.40 -7.69 -1.38
CA ALA A 46 -15.27 -7.46 -0.23
C ALA A 46 -15.77 -6.01 -0.09
N THR A 47 -15.01 -5.05 -0.60
CA THR A 47 -15.28 -3.62 -0.42
C THR A 47 -15.77 -2.92 -1.69
N ASN A 48 -15.47 -3.49 -2.86
CA ASN A 48 -15.63 -2.88 -4.18
C ASN A 48 -14.87 -1.54 -4.29
N GLU A 49 -13.75 -1.40 -3.54
CA GLU A 49 -12.86 -0.24 -3.56
C GLU A 49 -11.42 -0.68 -3.85
N THR A 50 -10.56 0.25 -4.25
CA THR A 50 -9.16 -0.03 -4.55
C THR A 50 -8.40 -0.35 -3.25
N ALA A 51 -7.75 -1.50 -3.22
CA ALA A 51 -6.84 -1.91 -2.16
C ALA A 51 -5.39 -1.77 -2.62
N SER A 52 -4.52 -1.23 -1.76
CA SER A 52 -3.11 -1.00 -2.11
C SER A 52 -2.21 -1.25 -0.90
N PHE A 53 -0.99 -1.70 -1.20
CA PHE A 53 0.07 -1.86 -0.21
C PHE A 53 1.19 -0.85 -0.48
N PHE A 54 1.50 -0.05 0.54
CA PHE A 54 2.52 0.98 0.49
C PHE A 54 3.66 0.68 1.44
N ILE A 55 4.89 0.93 1.00
CA ILE A 55 6.08 0.93 1.85
C ILE A 55 6.70 2.32 1.91
N ARG A 56 7.51 2.57 2.95
CA ARG A 56 8.25 3.82 3.06
C ARG A 56 9.45 3.83 2.12
N GLN A 57 9.64 4.94 1.42
CA GLN A 57 10.82 5.24 0.63
C GLN A 57 11.31 6.66 0.98
N ARG A 58 12.27 6.76 1.92
CA ARG A 58 12.80 8.04 2.43
C ARG A 58 11.67 8.94 3.00
N SER A 59 11.45 10.11 2.40
CA SER A 59 10.38 11.08 2.74
C SER A 59 9.05 10.81 2.03
N ASN A 60 8.99 9.75 1.22
CA ASN A 60 7.81 9.34 0.47
C ASN A 60 7.33 7.97 0.91
N ARG A 61 6.15 7.59 0.42
CA ARG A 61 5.70 6.21 0.33
C ARG A 61 5.54 5.81 -1.12
N ILE A 62 5.82 4.56 -1.45
CA ILE A 62 5.67 3.99 -2.79
C ILE A 62 4.59 2.90 -2.75
N CYS A 63 3.72 2.86 -3.76
CA CYS A 63 2.80 1.75 -3.96
C CYS A 63 3.58 0.58 -4.57
N VAL A 64 3.60 -0.57 -3.90
CA VAL A 64 4.29 -1.76 -4.40
C VAL A 64 3.34 -2.84 -4.90
N LEU A 65 2.11 -2.88 -4.39
CA LEU A 65 1.05 -3.79 -4.83
C LEU A 65 -0.29 -3.07 -4.81
N THR A 66 -1.17 -3.44 -5.74
CA THR A 66 -2.54 -2.89 -5.82
C THR A 66 -3.50 -3.90 -6.41
N SER A 67 -4.76 -3.79 -6.02
CA SER A 67 -5.90 -4.47 -6.62
C SER A 67 -7.03 -3.47 -6.81
N GLU A 68 -7.62 -3.43 -7.99
CA GLU A 68 -8.65 -2.48 -8.38
C GLU A 68 -9.98 -3.17 -8.66
N PRO A 69 -11.12 -2.57 -8.26
CA PRO A 69 -12.44 -3.14 -8.55
C PRO A 69 -12.78 -3.04 -10.04
N HIS A 70 -13.62 -3.97 -10.51
CA HIS A 70 -14.20 -3.95 -11.84
C HIS A 70 -15.38 -2.97 -11.92
N LYS A 71 -15.14 -1.68 -11.73
CA LYS A 71 -16.14 -0.63 -11.89
C LYS A 71 -15.61 0.52 -12.74
N VAL A 72 -16.51 1.25 -13.43
CA VAL A 72 -16.14 2.32 -14.36
C VAL A 72 -15.46 3.48 -13.61
N ILE A 73 -16.04 3.90 -12.50
CA ILE A 73 -15.49 5.00 -11.67
C ILE A 73 -14.79 4.38 -10.45
N LYS A 74 -13.47 4.44 -10.45
CA LYS A 74 -12.62 3.95 -9.36
C LYS A 74 -11.42 4.85 -9.13
N HIS A 75 -10.88 4.83 -7.94
CA HIS A 75 -9.59 5.47 -7.67
C HIS A 75 -8.47 4.51 -8.07
N THR A 76 -7.69 4.89 -9.08
CA THR A 76 -6.55 4.09 -9.57
C THR A 76 -5.27 4.46 -8.82
N VAL A 77 -4.53 3.45 -8.41
CA VAL A 77 -3.20 3.61 -7.80
C VAL A 77 -2.21 2.73 -8.55
N GLN A 78 -1.37 3.36 -9.36
CA GLN A 78 -0.33 2.63 -10.11
C GLN A 78 0.82 2.18 -9.21
N ILE A 79 1.32 0.96 -9.43
CA ILE A 79 2.55 0.45 -8.81
C ILE A 79 3.71 1.39 -9.19
N GLY A 80 4.60 1.66 -8.23
CA GLY A 80 5.71 2.60 -8.41
C GLY A 80 5.34 4.07 -8.13
N THR A 81 4.06 4.40 -7.94
CA THR A 81 3.66 5.79 -7.65
C THR A 81 4.21 6.23 -6.30
N LEU A 82 4.98 7.31 -6.32
CA LEU A 82 5.49 7.99 -5.14
C LEU A 82 4.49 9.03 -4.63
N LYS A 83 4.25 9.04 -3.33
CA LYS A 83 3.38 10.03 -2.66
C LYS A 83 4.04 10.52 -1.37
N PRO A 84 3.83 11.80 -0.97
CA PRO A 84 4.35 12.31 0.29
C PRO A 84 3.91 11.45 1.48
N ILE A 85 4.84 11.18 2.42
CA ILE A 85 4.56 10.30 3.55
C ILE A 85 3.69 10.97 4.64
N ASN A 86 3.64 12.30 4.68
CA ASN A 86 2.94 13.06 5.71
C ASN A 86 1.45 13.30 5.43
N LYS A 87 0.89 12.78 4.33
CA LYS A 87 -0.52 12.98 3.94
C LYS A 87 -1.21 11.67 3.58
N GLY A 88 -2.50 11.56 3.92
CA GLY A 88 -3.34 10.40 3.64
C GLY A 88 -3.11 9.23 4.58
N ALA A 89 -4.10 8.35 4.72
CA ALA A 89 -4.13 7.30 5.74
C ALA A 89 -2.87 6.41 5.76
N SER A 90 -2.40 5.90 4.59
CA SER A 90 -1.16 5.10 4.52
C SER A 90 0.09 5.89 4.89
N GLY A 91 0.13 7.18 4.56
CA GLY A 91 1.23 8.05 4.96
C GLY A 91 1.29 8.25 6.46
N HIS A 92 0.13 8.44 7.09
CA HIS A 92 0.00 8.57 8.54
C HIS A 92 0.47 7.30 9.26
N ILE A 93 0.05 6.11 8.79
CA ILE A 93 0.52 4.82 9.33
C ILE A 93 2.04 4.71 9.23
N LEU A 94 2.59 4.87 8.03
CA LEU A 94 4.03 4.75 7.82
C LEU A 94 4.82 5.79 8.63
N SER A 95 4.33 7.02 8.74
CA SER A 95 4.97 8.05 9.56
C SER A 95 4.99 7.70 11.04
N ALA A 96 3.85 7.26 11.58
CA ALA A 96 3.71 6.92 13.00
C ALA A 96 4.64 5.75 13.39
N TYR A 97 4.61 4.66 12.62
CA TYR A 97 5.38 3.44 12.89
C TYR A 97 6.88 3.57 12.56
N HIS A 98 7.28 4.54 11.75
CA HIS A 98 8.69 4.90 11.56
C HIS A 98 9.16 6.04 12.45
N ASN A 99 8.39 6.39 13.48
CA ASN A 99 8.73 7.42 14.47
C ASN A 99 8.92 8.82 13.87
N LEU A 100 8.27 9.12 12.74
CA LEU A 100 8.31 10.45 12.14
C LEU A 100 7.35 11.42 12.86
N LYS A 101 7.63 12.72 12.76
CA LYS A 101 6.76 13.76 13.31
C LYS A 101 5.47 13.84 12.48
N ILE A 102 4.33 13.50 13.10
CA ILE A 102 3.01 13.59 12.50
C ILE A 102 1.96 13.91 13.55
N LYS A 103 0.90 14.61 13.14
CA LYS A 103 -0.26 14.87 13.99
C LYS A 103 -0.95 13.56 14.38
N ASN A 104 -1.45 13.47 15.60
CA ASN A 104 -2.17 12.31 16.15
C ASN A 104 -1.37 10.98 16.16
N LYS A 105 -0.03 11.04 16.21
CA LYS A 105 0.84 9.86 16.20
C LYS A 105 0.46 8.85 17.28
N ASP A 106 0.30 9.31 18.51
CA ASP A 106 0.00 8.41 19.66
C ASP A 106 -1.36 7.73 19.49
N SER A 107 -2.36 8.45 18.98
CA SER A 107 -3.66 7.87 18.66
C SER A 107 -3.56 6.81 17.56
N ILE A 108 -2.73 7.02 16.53
CA ILE A 108 -2.51 6.04 15.46
C ILE A 108 -1.83 4.78 16.00
N LEU A 109 -0.81 4.94 16.84
CA LEU A 109 -0.08 3.81 17.44
C LEU A 109 -0.98 3.01 18.40
N THR A 110 -1.80 3.70 19.21
CA THR A 110 -2.73 3.06 20.16
C THR A 110 -3.85 2.32 19.45
N ASN A 111 -4.46 2.96 18.43
CA ASN A 111 -5.61 2.40 17.73
C ASN A 111 -5.26 1.44 16.60
N GLY A 112 -4.02 1.49 16.06
CA GLY A 112 -3.54 0.64 14.98
C GLY A 112 -4.19 0.93 13.62
N TYR A 113 -4.69 2.15 13.40
CA TYR A 113 -5.24 2.55 12.10
C TYR A 113 -5.18 4.06 11.90
N SER A 114 -5.37 4.48 10.65
CA SER A 114 -5.61 5.87 10.27
C SER A 114 -6.70 5.95 9.20
N MET A 115 -7.42 7.06 9.21
CA MET A 115 -8.39 7.43 8.18
C MET A 115 -8.05 8.83 7.66
N SER A 116 -8.31 9.06 6.39
CA SER A 116 -8.09 10.35 5.74
C SER A 116 -9.26 10.65 4.81
N PHE A 117 -9.80 11.86 4.90
CA PHE A 117 -10.95 12.32 4.13
C PHE A 117 -10.59 13.65 3.46
N GLY A 118 -10.46 13.66 2.14
CA GLY A 118 -10.22 14.88 1.36
C GLY A 118 -8.87 15.58 1.61
N GLU A 119 -7.92 14.94 2.31
CA GLU A 119 -6.69 15.60 2.75
C GLU A 119 -5.73 15.90 1.59
N ARG A 120 -5.63 15.00 0.64
CA ARG A 120 -4.77 15.15 -0.53
C ARG A 120 -5.54 15.55 -1.78
N ASP A 121 -6.71 14.97 -1.94
CA ASP A 121 -7.68 15.21 -2.98
C ASP A 121 -9.05 15.24 -2.32
N LYS A 122 -9.82 16.31 -2.55
CA LYS A 122 -11.10 16.57 -1.86
C LYS A 122 -12.14 15.47 -2.06
N GLU A 123 -12.05 14.74 -3.17
CA GLU A 123 -12.98 13.67 -3.52
C GLU A 123 -12.55 12.29 -3.04
N ILE A 124 -11.34 12.16 -2.44
CA ILE A 124 -10.76 10.87 -2.08
C ILE A 124 -10.71 10.69 -0.58
N ALA A 125 -11.16 9.51 -0.13
CA ALA A 125 -10.97 9.05 1.24
C ALA A 125 -10.23 7.72 1.27
N SER A 126 -9.61 7.41 2.41
CA SER A 126 -8.89 6.17 2.62
C SER A 126 -8.89 5.73 4.09
N VAL A 127 -8.84 4.42 4.30
CA VAL A 127 -8.62 3.76 5.57
C VAL A 127 -7.38 2.90 5.46
N SER A 128 -6.49 2.93 6.45
CA SER A 128 -5.22 2.20 6.42
C SER A 128 -4.87 1.60 7.77
N VAL A 129 -4.22 0.43 7.74
CA VAL A 129 -3.65 -0.26 8.89
C VAL A 129 -2.20 -0.67 8.61
N PRO A 130 -1.36 -0.82 9.66
CA PRO A 130 -0.01 -1.34 9.50
C PRO A 130 -0.04 -2.85 9.25
N LEU A 131 0.80 -3.33 8.35
CA LEU A 131 1.16 -4.74 8.27
C LEU A 131 2.50 -4.92 8.98
N MET A 132 2.52 -5.79 10.00
CA MET A 132 3.68 -6.01 10.85
C MET A 132 4.31 -7.38 10.56
N SER A 133 5.63 -7.47 10.71
CA SER A 133 6.35 -8.75 10.71
C SER A 133 6.19 -9.47 12.05
N ALA A 134 6.59 -10.74 12.11
CA ALA A 134 6.68 -11.52 13.34
C ALA A 134 7.56 -10.86 14.42
N SER A 135 8.62 -10.13 13.99
CA SER A 135 9.52 -9.38 14.87
C SER A 135 8.98 -7.98 15.26
N ASN A 136 7.68 -7.73 15.03
CA ASN A 136 6.99 -6.47 15.33
C ASN A 136 7.58 -5.24 14.59
N LYS A 137 8.18 -5.45 13.42
CA LYS A 137 8.61 -4.38 12.52
C LYS A 137 7.54 -4.10 11.48
N ILE A 138 7.34 -2.83 11.13
CA ILE A 138 6.41 -2.48 10.06
C ILE A 138 6.95 -2.91 8.70
N LEU A 139 6.18 -3.73 7.99
CA LEU A 139 6.43 -4.15 6.61
C LEU A 139 5.90 -3.11 5.62
N GLY A 140 4.73 -2.52 5.93
CA GLY A 140 4.08 -1.54 5.11
C GLY A 140 2.68 -1.18 5.63
N ALA A 141 1.90 -0.49 4.80
CA ALA A 141 0.55 -0.06 5.11
C ALA A 141 -0.44 -0.64 4.10
N LEU A 142 -1.39 -1.46 4.55
CA LEU A 142 -2.55 -1.91 3.79
C LEU A 142 -3.61 -0.81 3.81
N THR A 143 -4.16 -0.47 2.64
CA THR A 143 -5.00 0.71 2.48
C THR A 143 -6.17 0.43 1.54
N ILE A 144 -7.37 0.82 1.94
CA ILE A 144 -8.54 0.93 1.05
C ILE A 144 -8.70 2.39 0.69
N THR A 145 -8.84 2.68 -0.60
CA THR A 145 -9.00 4.04 -1.13
C THR A 145 -10.15 4.08 -2.15
N GLY A 146 -10.96 5.13 -2.09
CA GLY A 146 -12.05 5.34 -3.03
C GLY A 146 -12.64 6.75 -2.94
N HIS A 147 -13.76 6.98 -3.64
CA HIS A 147 -14.45 8.25 -3.60
C HIS A 147 -15.03 8.50 -2.21
N ILE A 148 -14.92 9.74 -1.73
CA ILE A 148 -15.29 10.13 -0.35
C ILE A 148 -16.75 9.83 0.00
N SER A 149 -17.68 9.86 -0.96
CA SER A 149 -19.09 9.52 -0.75
C SER A 149 -19.31 8.07 -0.28
N ASN A 150 -18.37 7.16 -0.61
CA ASN A 150 -18.42 5.76 -0.22
C ASN A 150 -17.84 5.53 1.18
N PHE A 151 -17.21 6.54 1.80
CA PHE A 151 -16.53 6.48 3.09
C PHE A 151 -17.33 7.14 4.22
N ASN A 152 -18.66 6.92 4.26
CA ASN A 152 -19.45 7.29 5.44
C ASN A 152 -19.00 6.51 6.68
N LYS A 153 -19.44 6.91 7.87
CA LYS A 153 -19.04 6.31 9.17
C LYS A 153 -19.21 4.78 9.18
N LYS A 154 -20.35 4.27 8.67
CA LYS A 154 -20.65 2.83 8.63
C LYS A 154 -19.68 2.07 7.73
N ASN A 155 -19.46 2.55 6.51
CA ASN A 155 -18.57 1.92 5.54
C ASN A 155 -17.11 1.98 5.98
N SER A 156 -16.66 3.12 6.51
CA SER A 156 -15.28 3.29 7.00
C SER A 156 -14.96 2.31 8.12
N LEU A 157 -15.91 2.06 9.04
CA LEU A 157 -15.75 1.05 10.09
C LEU A 157 -15.78 -0.38 9.53
N LYS A 158 -16.62 -0.67 8.53
CA LYS A 158 -16.63 -1.95 7.82
C LYS A 158 -15.27 -2.19 7.15
N PHE A 159 -14.75 -1.21 6.44
CA PHE A 159 -13.43 -1.29 5.76
C PHE A 159 -12.30 -1.51 6.75
N LEU A 160 -12.31 -0.81 7.88
CA LEU A 160 -11.34 -1.00 8.96
C LEU A 160 -11.39 -2.44 9.51
N ASN A 161 -12.58 -2.99 9.74
CA ASN A 161 -12.72 -4.35 10.25
C ASN A 161 -12.21 -5.40 9.26
N ILE A 162 -12.45 -5.22 7.95
CA ILE A 162 -11.92 -6.08 6.88
C ILE A 162 -10.38 -6.02 6.88
N LEU A 163 -9.79 -4.82 6.90
CA LEU A 163 -8.35 -4.65 6.96
C LEU A 163 -7.73 -5.34 8.19
N ARG A 164 -8.32 -5.17 9.36
CA ARG A 164 -7.85 -5.77 10.62
C ARG A 164 -7.91 -7.30 10.58
N LEU A 165 -9.01 -7.86 10.05
CA LEU A 165 -9.16 -9.31 9.91
C LEU A 165 -8.06 -9.88 9.03
N ILE A 166 -7.87 -9.29 7.86
CA ILE A 166 -6.86 -9.71 6.90
C ILE A 166 -5.44 -9.56 7.47
N CYS A 167 -5.12 -8.46 8.14
CA CYS A 167 -3.82 -8.30 8.80
C CYS A 167 -3.54 -9.38 9.85
N ARG A 168 -4.55 -9.81 10.62
CA ARG A 168 -4.38 -10.89 11.59
C ARG A 168 -4.10 -12.24 10.92
N LEU A 169 -4.78 -12.54 9.83
CA LEU A 169 -4.55 -13.76 9.05
C LEU A 169 -3.15 -13.76 8.43
N SER A 170 -2.71 -12.59 7.92
CA SER A 170 -1.37 -12.40 7.34
C SER A 170 -0.26 -12.59 8.34
N ALA A 171 -0.39 -11.99 9.52
CA ALA A 171 0.63 -12.11 10.56
C ALA A 171 0.91 -13.58 10.89
N ASN A 172 -0.13 -14.41 10.96
CA ASN A 172 0.00 -15.86 11.20
C ASN A 172 0.65 -16.61 10.02
N ALA A 173 0.44 -16.17 8.78
CA ALA A 173 1.02 -16.79 7.59
C ALA A 173 2.48 -16.35 7.39
N ILE A 174 2.80 -15.08 7.61
CA ILE A 174 4.17 -14.53 7.51
C ILE A 174 5.10 -15.16 8.55
N ILE A 175 4.58 -15.51 9.74
CA ILE A 175 5.33 -16.24 10.78
C ILE A 175 5.75 -17.65 10.30
N ARG A 176 5.01 -18.26 9.38
CA ARG A 176 5.29 -19.62 8.88
C ARG A 176 6.28 -19.66 7.69
N VAL A 177 6.55 -18.50 7.08
CA VAL A 177 7.40 -18.37 5.88
C VAL A 177 8.75 -17.71 6.20
N ALA A 178 8.89 -17.11 7.38
CA ALA A 178 10.13 -16.54 7.90
C ALA A 178 10.88 -17.53 8.81
#